data_29225a6dcf28793414ccd04cd8c7fb31
#
_entry.id   29225a6dcf28793414ccd04cd8c7fb31
#
_cell.length_a   1.000
_cell.length_b   1.000
_cell.length_c   1.000
_cell.angle_alpha   90.00
_cell.angle_beta   90.00
_cell.angle_gamma   90.00
#
_symmetry.space_group_name_H-M   'P 1'
#
loop_
_entity.id
_entity.type
_entity.pdbx_description
1 polymer ?
#
loop_
_entity_poly.entity_id
_entity_poly.type
_entity_poly.pdbx_seq_one_letter_code
_entity_poly.pdbx_strand_id
1 'polypeptide(L)'
;MKARYLFAIAASLSVSTTAFAAGEAEAVFNQSNCSMCHAAASASVGPSLKTIAAKYAKDDGAQAQLEKKVRSGGAGSFGTMPMPATPKSVSDESIKAMVRWILSQK
;
A
#
# COMPACT_ATOMS: atom_id res chain seq x y z
N MET A 1 40.85 26.17 40.72
CA MET A 1 40.56 25.71 39.36
C MET A 1 39.10 25.29 39.29
N LYS A 2 38.26 26.05 38.59
CA LYS A 2 36.83 25.71 38.43
C LYS A 2 36.66 25.13 37.05
N ALA A 3 36.44 23.82 36.93
CA ALA A 3 36.11 23.17 35.69
C ALA A 3 34.66 23.48 35.33
N ARG A 4 34.46 24.20 34.19
CA ARG A 4 33.13 24.46 33.63
C ARG A 4 32.81 23.29 32.69
N TYR A 5 31.95 22.41 33.11
CA TYR A 5 31.36 21.37 32.24
C TYR A 5 30.28 22.05 31.37
N LEU A 6 30.58 22.23 30.11
CA LEU A 6 29.59 22.59 29.10
C LEU A 6 28.84 21.33 28.71
N PHE A 7 27.63 21.18 29.21
CA PHE A 7 26.72 20.14 28.69
C PHE A 7 26.19 20.58 27.34
N ALA A 8 26.69 19.97 26.28
CA ALA A 8 26.11 20.11 24.97
C ALA A 8 24.84 19.23 24.93
N ILE A 9 23.67 19.87 24.94
CA ILE A 9 22.41 19.19 24.71
C ILE A 9 22.29 18.98 23.21
N ALA A 10 22.54 17.76 22.74
CA ALA A 10 22.25 17.36 21.39
C ALA A 10 20.73 17.19 21.27
N ALA A 11 20.06 18.15 20.62
CA ALA A 11 18.66 18.03 20.25
C ALA A 11 18.53 17.01 19.10
N SER A 12 18.10 15.80 19.43
CA SER A 12 17.78 14.78 18.44
C SER A 12 16.47 15.17 17.77
N LEU A 13 16.51 15.65 16.52
CA LEU A 13 15.32 15.79 15.72
C LEU A 13 14.84 14.39 15.33
N SER A 14 13.85 13.90 16.04
CA SER A 14 13.12 12.69 15.64
C SER A 14 12.23 13.04 14.47
N VAL A 15 12.64 12.67 13.26
CA VAL A 15 11.76 12.75 12.08
C VAL A 15 10.73 11.63 12.21
N SER A 16 9.54 11.97 12.69
CA SER A 16 8.41 11.04 12.71
C SER A 16 7.92 10.85 11.28
N THR A 17 8.35 9.78 10.64
CA THR A 17 7.72 9.31 9.40
C THR A 17 6.36 8.73 9.76
N THR A 18 5.29 9.45 9.43
CA THR A 18 3.93 8.91 9.56
C THR A 18 3.74 7.84 8.51
N ALA A 19 3.98 6.58 8.87
CA ALA A 19 3.55 5.46 8.06
C ALA A 19 2.04 5.28 8.24
N PHE A 20 1.29 5.08 7.14
CA PHE A 20 -0.12 4.71 7.20
C PHE A 20 -0.24 3.38 7.95
N ALA A 21 -1.10 3.34 8.99
CA ALA A 21 -1.45 2.10 9.66
C ALA A 21 -2.24 1.18 8.71
N ALA A 22 -2.18 -0.15 8.94
CA ALA A 22 -2.90 -1.14 8.14
C ALA A 22 -4.41 -0.84 8.08
N GLY A 23 -5.01 -0.36 9.18
CA GLY A 23 -6.42 0.03 9.23
C GLY A 23 -6.76 1.24 8.34
N GLU A 24 -5.84 2.18 8.17
CA GLU A 24 -6.02 3.32 7.25
C GLU A 24 -5.95 2.86 5.80
N ALA A 25 -5.04 1.94 5.46
CA ALA A 25 -4.93 1.36 4.13
C ALA A 25 -6.20 0.59 3.75
N GLU A 26 -6.75 -0.21 4.66
CA GLU A 26 -8.02 -0.91 4.47
C GLU A 26 -9.19 0.07 4.29
N ALA A 27 -9.23 1.15 5.06
CA ALA A 27 -10.26 2.18 4.91
C ALA A 27 -10.20 2.84 3.53
N VAL A 28 -9.04 3.19 3.03
CA VAL A 28 -8.86 3.75 1.67
C VAL A 28 -9.30 2.74 0.62
N PHE A 29 -8.96 1.47 0.78
CA PHE A 29 -9.39 0.38 -0.10
C PHE A 29 -10.92 0.31 -0.21
N ASN A 30 -11.61 0.33 0.93
CA ASN A 30 -13.07 0.30 0.96
C ASN A 30 -13.71 1.58 0.41
N GLN A 31 -13.20 2.74 0.78
CA GLN A 31 -13.71 4.03 0.31
C GLN A 31 -13.51 4.25 -1.18
N SER A 32 -12.49 3.63 -1.76
CA SER A 32 -12.19 3.71 -3.20
C SER A 32 -12.92 2.65 -4.03
N ASN A 33 -13.88 1.94 -3.44
CA ASN A 33 -14.70 0.90 -4.06
C ASN A 33 -13.92 -0.32 -4.58
N CYS A 34 -12.70 -0.53 -4.13
CA CYS A 34 -11.88 -1.69 -4.52
C CYS A 34 -12.53 -3.01 -4.05
N SER A 35 -13.20 -2.98 -2.90
CA SER A 35 -13.90 -4.13 -2.32
C SER A 35 -15.10 -4.63 -3.15
N MET A 36 -15.58 -3.83 -4.11
CA MET A 36 -16.64 -4.28 -5.03
C MET A 36 -16.16 -5.39 -5.96
N CYS A 37 -14.87 -5.45 -6.25
CA CYS A 37 -14.28 -6.43 -7.15
C CYS A 37 -13.27 -7.36 -6.47
N HIS A 38 -12.65 -6.91 -5.39
CA HIS A 38 -11.62 -7.67 -4.66
C HIS A 38 -12.08 -8.01 -3.25
N ALA A 39 -12.37 -9.29 -3.01
CA ALA A 39 -12.62 -9.80 -1.67
C ALA A 39 -11.31 -10.27 -1.00
N ALA A 40 -11.32 -10.44 0.33
CA ALA A 40 -10.14 -10.84 1.08
C ALA A 40 -9.61 -12.22 0.68
N ALA A 41 -10.48 -13.23 0.61
CA ALA A 41 -10.08 -14.62 0.46
C ALA A 41 -10.78 -15.38 -0.68
N SER A 42 -11.80 -14.82 -1.31
CA SER A 42 -12.54 -15.47 -2.40
C SER A 42 -12.50 -14.63 -3.68
N ALA A 43 -12.43 -15.31 -4.82
CA ALA A 43 -12.54 -14.64 -6.11
C ALA A 43 -13.94 -14.04 -6.30
N SER A 44 -14.01 -12.86 -6.88
CA SER A 44 -15.24 -12.17 -7.26
C SER A 44 -15.09 -11.72 -8.71
N VAL A 45 -15.37 -10.45 -9.01
CA VAL A 45 -15.07 -9.88 -10.33
C VAL A 45 -13.55 -9.87 -10.58
N GLY A 46 -12.78 -9.53 -9.56
CA GLY A 46 -11.32 -9.60 -9.58
C GLY A 46 -10.78 -10.71 -8.67
N PRO A 47 -9.46 -10.95 -8.69
CA PRO A 47 -8.81 -11.91 -7.80
C PRO A 47 -8.93 -11.48 -6.34
N SER A 48 -8.91 -12.47 -5.43
CA SER A 48 -8.86 -12.18 -3.99
C SER A 48 -7.55 -11.51 -3.61
N LEU A 49 -7.54 -10.76 -2.51
CA LEU A 49 -6.33 -10.13 -2.00
C LEU A 49 -5.26 -11.17 -1.63
N LYS A 50 -5.67 -12.32 -1.07
CA LYS A 50 -4.76 -13.44 -0.78
C LYS A 50 -4.13 -14.01 -2.05
N THR A 51 -4.89 -14.15 -3.13
CA THR A 51 -4.37 -14.62 -4.42
C THR A 51 -3.35 -13.64 -5.00
N ILE A 52 -3.62 -12.34 -4.91
CA ILE A 52 -2.69 -11.30 -5.35
C ILE A 52 -1.39 -11.38 -4.53
N ALA A 53 -1.48 -11.41 -3.21
CA ALA A 53 -0.33 -11.51 -2.34
C ALA A 53 0.51 -12.78 -2.62
N ALA A 54 -0.13 -13.91 -2.84
CA ALA A 54 0.55 -15.17 -3.15
C ALA A 54 1.28 -15.13 -4.50
N LYS A 55 0.64 -14.54 -5.54
CA LYS A 55 1.25 -14.41 -6.87
C LYS A 55 2.54 -13.60 -6.84
N TYR A 56 2.57 -12.55 -6.06
CA TYR A 56 3.69 -11.61 -6.00
C TYR A 56 4.64 -11.82 -4.80
N ALA A 57 4.46 -12.88 -4.03
CA ALA A 57 5.20 -13.10 -2.78
C ALA A 57 6.72 -13.13 -2.91
N LYS A 58 7.24 -13.53 -4.09
CA LYS A 58 8.68 -13.63 -4.39
C LYS A 58 9.14 -12.63 -5.44
N ASP A 59 8.31 -11.67 -5.79
CA ASP A 59 8.62 -10.65 -6.79
C ASP A 59 9.07 -9.37 -6.08
N ASP A 60 10.35 -9.04 -6.17
CA ASP A 60 10.93 -7.84 -5.57
C ASP A 60 10.37 -6.54 -6.18
N GLY A 61 9.87 -6.60 -7.42
CA GLY A 61 9.24 -5.48 -8.11
C GLY A 61 7.74 -5.32 -7.85
N ALA A 62 7.14 -6.20 -7.04
CA ALA A 62 5.69 -6.26 -6.86
C ALA A 62 5.07 -4.94 -6.40
N GLN A 63 5.68 -4.27 -5.43
CA GLN A 63 5.18 -3.01 -4.89
C GLN A 63 4.98 -1.97 -6.02
N ALA A 64 6.02 -1.71 -6.80
CA ALA A 64 5.96 -0.73 -7.88
C ALA A 64 5.02 -1.15 -9.01
N GLN A 65 5.00 -2.41 -9.38
CA GLN A 65 4.11 -2.95 -10.41
C GLN A 65 2.64 -2.79 -10.02
N LEU A 66 2.30 -3.11 -8.78
CA LEU A 66 0.92 -3.03 -8.30
C LEU A 66 0.48 -1.58 -8.07
N GLU A 67 1.35 -0.69 -7.62
CA GLU A 67 1.05 0.75 -7.56
C GLU A 67 0.67 1.29 -8.94
N LYS A 68 1.41 0.92 -9.96
CA LYS A 68 1.12 1.29 -11.35
C LYS A 68 -0.21 0.68 -11.83
N LYS A 69 -0.46 -0.59 -11.53
CA LYS A 69 -1.70 -1.28 -11.89
C LYS A 69 -2.93 -0.62 -11.24
N VAL A 70 -2.84 -0.30 -9.97
CA VAL A 70 -3.93 0.38 -9.25
C VAL A 70 -4.18 1.77 -9.84
N ARG A 71 -3.15 2.54 -10.13
CA ARG A 71 -3.29 3.87 -10.73
C ARG A 71 -3.89 3.83 -12.12
N SER A 72 -3.38 2.97 -12.98
CA SER A 72 -3.71 2.96 -14.42
C SER A 72 -4.80 1.95 -14.79
N GLY A 73 -5.05 0.95 -13.95
CA GLY A 73 -5.96 -0.15 -14.26
C GLY A 73 -5.42 -1.05 -15.38
N GLY A 74 -6.31 -1.73 -16.04
CA GLY A 74 -6.01 -2.60 -17.18
C GLY A 74 -6.26 -4.07 -16.90
N ALA A 75 -5.92 -4.93 -17.86
CA ALA A 75 -6.15 -6.37 -17.82
C ALA A 75 -4.85 -7.15 -18.08
N GLY A 76 -4.91 -8.47 -17.97
CA GLY A 76 -3.86 -9.40 -18.40
C GLY A 76 -3.10 -10.08 -17.28
N SER A 77 -3.05 -9.51 -16.05
CA SER A 77 -2.36 -10.15 -14.94
C SER A 77 -3.13 -11.34 -14.35
N PHE A 78 -4.46 -11.24 -14.32
CA PHE A 78 -5.38 -12.26 -13.79
C PHE A 78 -6.55 -12.56 -14.74
N GLY A 79 -6.33 -12.45 -16.03
CA GLY A 79 -7.35 -12.72 -17.05
C GLY A 79 -7.67 -11.49 -17.89
N THR A 80 -8.84 -11.50 -18.54
CA THR A 80 -9.23 -10.52 -19.56
C THR A 80 -10.13 -9.39 -19.01
N MET A 81 -10.71 -9.56 -17.83
CA MET A 81 -11.55 -8.53 -17.21
C MET A 81 -10.71 -7.32 -16.83
N PRO A 82 -11.00 -6.12 -17.38
CA PRO A 82 -10.21 -4.94 -17.06
C PRO A 82 -10.54 -4.41 -15.67
N MET A 83 -9.50 -4.04 -14.94
CA MET A 83 -9.61 -3.28 -13.69
C MET A 83 -9.71 -1.79 -14.04
N PRO A 84 -10.66 -1.04 -13.46
CA PRO A 84 -10.74 0.40 -13.66
C PRO A 84 -9.51 1.12 -13.10
N ALA A 85 -9.14 2.24 -13.71
CA ALA A 85 -8.13 3.13 -13.16
C ALA A 85 -8.63 3.80 -11.87
N THR A 86 -7.71 4.09 -10.97
CA THR A 86 -8.02 4.81 -9.72
C THR A 86 -7.94 6.32 -9.96
N PRO A 87 -8.96 7.09 -9.56
CA PRO A 87 -8.96 8.55 -9.73
C PRO A 87 -7.79 9.23 -9.01
N LYS A 88 -7.35 10.36 -9.53
CA LYS A 88 -6.27 11.16 -8.93
C LYS A 88 -6.61 11.74 -7.55
N SER A 89 -7.89 11.75 -7.17
CA SER A 89 -8.32 12.09 -5.81
C SER A 89 -7.80 11.13 -4.75
N VAL A 90 -7.45 9.90 -5.14
CA VAL A 90 -6.71 8.96 -4.29
C VAL A 90 -5.22 9.21 -4.52
N SER A 91 -4.51 9.66 -3.49
CA SER A 91 -3.10 10.03 -3.60
C SER A 91 -2.18 8.84 -3.89
N ASP A 92 -1.00 9.10 -4.44
CA ASP A 92 0.01 8.07 -4.66
C ASP A 92 0.47 7.43 -3.35
N GLU A 93 0.52 8.19 -2.27
CA GLU A 93 0.85 7.69 -0.92
C GLU A 93 -0.22 6.73 -0.40
N SER A 94 -1.49 7.03 -0.63
CA SER A 94 -2.59 6.14 -0.29
C SER A 94 -2.54 4.85 -1.10
N ILE A 95 -2.27 4.92 -2.39
CA ILE A 95 -2.08 3.73 -3.23
C ILE A 95 -0.90 2.90 -2.74
N LYS A 96 0.21 3.53 -2.41
CA LYS A 96 1.39 2.86 -1.87
C LYS A 96 1.08 2.10 -0.59
N ALA A 97 0.36 2.72 0.33
CA ALA A 97 -0.07 2.10 1.57
C ALA A 97 -1.03 0.93 1.33
N MET A 98 -2.00 1.08 0.42
CA MET A 98 -2.91 0.01 0.04
C MET A 98 -2.17 -1.19 -0.56
N VAL A 99 -1.25 -0.97 -1.47
CA VAL A 99 -0.49 -2.06 -2.11
C VAL A 99 0.35 -2.81 -1.08
N ARG A 100 0.99 -2.11 -0.16
CA ARG A 100 1.73 -2.73 0.94
C ARG A 100 0.82 -3.59 1.81
N TRP A 101 -0.36 -3.10 2.13
CA TRP A 101 -1.35 -3.84 2.89
C TRP A 101 -1.87 -5.07 2.12
N ILE A 102 -2.15 -4.94 0.82
CA ILE A 102 -2.57 -6.06 -0.04
C ILE A 102 -1.49 -7.14 -0.06
N LEU A 103 -0.23 -6.78 -0.25
CA LEU A 103 0.89 -7.72 -0.28
C LEU A 103 1.14 -8.41 1.08
N SER A 104 0.62 -7.87 2.17
CA SER A 104 0.70 -8.47 3.50
C SER A 104 -0.38 -9.52 3.78
N GLN A 105 -1.35 -9.68 2.89
CA GLN A 105 -2.44 -10.64 3.07
C GLN A 105 -1.93 -12.08 2.95
N LYS A 106 -2.39 -12.95 3.85
CA LYS A 106 -1.98 -14.36 3.90
C LYS A 106 -3.17 -15.29 3.93
#